data_907ff8c8ae1a8a4cb3a7abebaafad5ce
#
_entry.id   907ff8c8ae1a8a4cb3a7abebaafad5ce
#
_cell.length_a   1.000
_cell.length_b   1.000
_cell.length_c   1.000
_cell.angle_alpha   90.00
_cell.angle_beta   90.00
_cell.angle_gamma   90.00
#
_symmetry.space_group_name_H-M   'P 1'
#
loop_
_entity.id
_entity.type
_entity.pdbx_description
1 polymer ?
#
loop_
_entity_poly.entity_id
_entity_poly.type
_entity_poly.pdbx_seq_one_letter_code
_entity_poly.pdbx_strand_id
1 'polypeptide(L)'
;MVNNNQLCPICGEGHVTDQVDQFESEYKGQKAMLPSHYQMCDTCHSDFAGSVESKLNKRAIMAFRRSVDGLLTGAEIVALRKQYGLTQDQAAKLFGGGPVAFSKYENDDVSQSEAMDSLLRLVRRSSVAFCELADEKGMLAELKLAADVKATDTAMVGSQATKVVSMADV
;
A
#
# COMPACT_ATOMS: atom_id res chain seq x y z
N MET A 1 -19.70 -7.89 15.36
CA MET A 1 -19.74 -7.93 16.84
C MET A 1 -18.91 -9.14 17.26
N VAL A 2 -17.69 -8.95 17.69
CA VAL A 2 -16.84 -10.03 18.20
C VAL A 2 -17.26 -10.22 19.64
N ASN A 3 -17.87 -11.38 19.94
CA ASN A 3 -18.19 -11.76 21.31
C ASN A 3 -16.86 -12.04 22.06
N ASN A 4 -16.29 -11.05 22.64
CA ASN A 4 -15.10 -11.19 23.45
C ASN A 4 -15.51 -11.63 24.86
N ASN A 5 -15.71 -12.93 25.03
CA ASN A 5 -15.94 -13.55 26.36
C ASN A 5 -14.59 -13.81 27.06
N GLN A 6 -13.61 -12.93 26.79
CA GLN A 6 -12.26 -13.05 27.34
C GLN A 6 -12.23 -12.43 28.72
N LEU A 7 -11.73 -13.20 29.70
CA LEU A 7 -11.50 -12.70 31.05
C LEU A 7 -10.40 -11.61 31.05
N CYS A 8 -10.59 -10.62 31.88
CA CYS A 8 -9.62 -9.55 32.08
C CYS A 8 -8.29 -10.10 32.58
N PRO A 9 -7.16 -9.85 31.91
CA PRO A 9 -5.84 -10.35 32.37
C PRO A 9 -5.32 -9.62 33.61
N ILE A 10 -5.98 -8.51 34.02
CA ILE A 10 -5.56 -7.69 35.18
C ILE A 10 -6.27 -8.14 36.45
N CYS A 11 -7.59 -8.21 36.47
CA CYS A 11 -8.34 -8.62 37.66
C CYS A 11 -8.75 -10.11 37.67
N GLY A 12 -8.80 -10.77 36.50
CA GLY A 12 -9.19 -12.17 36.38
C GLY A 12 -10.68 -12.45 36.54
N GLU A 13 -11.52 -11.45 36.80
CA GLU A 13 -12.94 -11.59 37.13
C GLU A 13 -13.86 -11.02 36.05
N GLY A 14 -13.57 -9.82 35.57
CA GLY A 14 -14.36 -9.13 34.57
C GLY A 14 -14.09 -9.58 33.14
N HIS A 15 -14.93 -9.15 32.22
CA HIS A 15 -14.77 -9.39 30.78
C HIS A 15 -14.27 -8.12 30.08
N VAL A 16 -13.50 -8.31 29.01
CA VAL A 16 -12.98 -7.19 28.23
C VAL A 16 -13.82 -6.95 27.00
N THR A 17 -13.96 -5.66 26.64
CA THR A 17 -14.63 -5.20 25.43
C THR A 17 -13.70 -4.32 24.61
N ASP A 18 -13.74 -4.48 23.30
CA ASP A 18 -12.96 -3.66 22.36
C ASP A 18 -13.51 -2.24 22.32
N GLN A 19 -12.63 -1.26 22.42
CA GLN A 19 -12.92 0.15 22.40
C GLN A 19 -12.03 0.84 21.35
N VAL A 20 -12.52 1.97 20.82
CA VAL A 20 -11.77 2.81 19.88
C VAL A 20 -11.99 4.26 20.24
N ASP A 21 -10.93 4.94 20.62
CA ASP A 21 -10.89 6.39 20.82
C ASP A 21 -10.08 7.05 19.70
N GLN A 22 -9.94 8.36 19.79
CA GLN A 22 -9.08 9.11 18.88
C GLN A 22 -8.03 9.88 19.67
N PHE A 23 -6.80 9.94 19.12
CA PHE A 23 -5.73 10.75 19.68
C PHE A 23 -5.08 11.60 18.58
N GLU A 24 -4.62 12.79 18.95
CA GLU A 24 -3.85 13.64 18.05
C GLU A 24 -2.43 13.09 17.91
N SER A 25 -2.02 12.86 16.67
CA SER A 25 -0.65 12.49 16.31
C SER A 25 -0.03 13.60 15.47
N GLU A 26 1.24 13.92 15.72
CA GLU A 26 2.00 14.89 14.97
C GLU A 26 3.23 14.23 14.31
N TYR A 27 3.46 14.54 13.03
CA TYR A 27 4.63 14.10 12.29
C TYR A 27 5.04 15.17 11.27
N LYS A 28 6.31 15.61 11.32
CA LYS A 28 6.86 16.66 10.43
C LYS A 28 5.99 17.93 10.40
N GLY A 29 5.44 18.34 11.55
CA GLY A 29 4.59 19.51 11.67
C GLY A 29 3.16 19.36 11.15
N GLN A 30 2.79 18.18 10.66
CA GLN A 30 1.41 17.87 10.30
C GLN A 30 0.73 17.09 11.42
N LYS A 31 -0.55 17.41 11.68
CA LYS A 31 -1.35 16.81 12.72
C LYS A 31 -2.54 16.06 12.13
N ALA A 32 -2.89 14.93 12.75
CA ALA A 32 -4.07 14.16 12.39
C ALA A 32 -4.67 13.48 13.63
N MET A 33 -6.00 13.32 13.65
CA MET A 33 -6.68 12.47 14.61
C MET A 33 -6.62 11.03 14.12
N LEU A 34 -6.01 10.16 14.91
CA LEU A 34 -5.83 8.73 14.58
C LEU A 34 -6.61 7.86 15.55
N PRO A 35 -7.13 6.69 15.10
CA PRO A 35 -7.80 5.75 15.97
C PRO A 35 -6.81 5.14 16.99
N SER A 36 -7.26 5.03 18.23
CA SER A 36 -6.58 4.33 19.32
C SER A 36 -7.44 3.14 19.74
N HIS A 37 -7.03 1.95 19.34
CA HIS A 37 -7.70 0.71 19.72
C HIS A 37 -7.17 0.21 21.06
N TYR A 38 -8.07 -0.17 21.95
CA TYR A 38 -7.75 -0.73 23.25
C TYR A 38 -8.88 -1.63 23.74
N GLN A 39 -8.64 -2.37 24.81
CA GLN A 39 -9.65 -3.16 25.51
C GLN A 39 -9.91 -2.57 26.89
N MET A 40 -11.17 -2.58 27.33
CA MET A 40 -11.58 -2.10 28.65
C MET A 40 -12.31 -3.22 29.40
N CYS A 41 -11.97 -3.38 30.67
CA CYS A 41 -12.65 -4.32 31.57
C CYS A 41 -13.91 -3.72 32.14
N ASP A 42 -14.99 -4.50 32.18
CA ASP A 42 -16.29 -4.10 32.74
C ASP A 42 -16.31 -4.04 34.27
N THR A 43 -15.38 -4.72 34.95
CA THR A 43 -15.34 -4.83 36.43
C THR A 43 -14.28 -3.91 37.03
N CYS A 44 -13.02 -4.00 36.62
CA CYS A 44 -11.95 -3.18 37.20
C CYS A 44 -11.68 -1.89 36.45
N HIS A 45 -12.33 -1.68 35.30
CA HIS A 45 -12.21 -0.51 34.42
C HIS A 45 -10.78 -0.22 33.91
N SER A 46 -9.88 -1.19 34.05
CA SER A 46 -8.54 -1.06 33.47
C SER A 46 -8.62 -1.13 31.95
N ASP A 47 -7.89 -0.23 31.29
CA ASP A 47 -7.69 -0.22 29.85
C ASP A 47 -6.29 -0.76 29.48
N PHE A 48 -6.19 -1.47 28.38
CA PHE A 48 -4.93 -1.97 27.87
C PHE A 48 -5.02 -2.28 26.36
N ALA A 49 -3.86 -2.26 25.69
CA ALA A 49 -3.74 -2.67 24.29
C ALA A 49 -2.96 -3.99 24.22
N GLY A 50 -3.60 -5.05 23.76
CA GLY A 50 -2.96 -6.31 23.44
C GLY A 50 -2.19 -6.25 22.10
N SER A 51 -1.80 -7.40 21.61
CA SER A 51 -1.02 -7.50 20.35
C SER A 51 -1.81 -7.06 19.11
N VAL A 52 -3.12 -7.30 19.11
CA VAL A 52 -4.02 -6.95 18.00
C VAL A 52 -4.21 -5.43 17.95
N GLU A 53 -4.60 -4.81 19.07
CA GLU A 53 -4.82 -3.37 19.22
C GLU A 53 -3.53 -2.61 18.93
N SER A 54 -2.40 -3.05 19.50
CA SER A 54 -1.08 -2.46 19.26
C SER A 54 -0.69 -2.50 17.77
N LYS A 55 -1.03 -3.57 17.07
CA LYS A 55 -0.79 -3.69 15.63
C LYS A 55 -1.67 -2.74 14.83
N LEU A 56 -2.96 -2.62 15.17
CA LEU A 56 -3.88 -1.68 14.52
C LEU A 56 -3.42 -0.23 14.73
N ASN A 57 -3.07 0.14 15.97
CA ASN A 57 -2.57 1.47 16.31
C ASN A 57 -1.28 1.81 15.55
N LYS A 58 -0.34 0.87 15.48
CA LYS A 58 0.89 1.03 14.69
C LYS A 58 0.58 1.27 13.21
N ARG A 59 -0.34 0.51 12.62
CA ARG A 59 -0.73 0.66 11.21
C ARG A 59 -1.33 2.04 10.92
N ALA A 60 -2.20 2.53 11.81
CA ALA A 60 -2.77 3.88 11.67
C ALA A 60 -1.68 4.96 11.68
N ILE A 61 -0.71 4.87 12.59
CA ILE A 61 0.44 5.79 12.64
C ILE A 61 1.29 5.68 11.37
N MET A 62 1.56 4.47 10.88
CA MET A 62 2.35 4.26 9.66
C MET A 62 1.63 4.80 8.42
N ALA A 63 0.33 4.59 8.29
CA ALA A 63 -0.46 5.14 7.20
C ALA A 63 -0.43 6.67 7.20
N PHE A 64 -0.58 7.31 8.36
CA PHE A 64 -0.45 8.75 8.51
C PHE A 64 0.94 9.26 8.09
N ARG A 65 2.02 8.65 8.60
CA ARG A 65 3.39 9.03 8.24
C ARG A 65 3.65 8.91 6.74
N ARG A 66 3.17 7.82 6.11
CA ARG A 66 3.25 7.63 4.65
C ARG A 66 2.56 8.75 3.88
N SER A 67 1.38 9.18 4.32
CA SER A 67 0.66 10.27 3.68
C SER A 67 1.41 11.60 3.77
N VAL A 68 2.03 11.88 4.93
CA VAL A 68 2.86 13.09 5.13
C VAL A 68 4.15 13.03 4.30
N ASP A 69 4.76 11.86 4.17
CA ASP A 69 5.96 11.64 3.35
C ASP A 69 5.62 11.59 1.84
N GLY A 70 4.35 11.65 1.47
CA GLY A 70 3.91 11.59 0.08
C GLY A 70 4.14 10.24 -0.60
N LEU A 71 4.33 9.16 0.16
CA LEU A 71 4.53 7.81 -0.36
C LEU A 71 3.20 7.17 -0.78
N LEU A 72 3.25 6.17 -1.67
CA LEU A 72 2.08 5.35 -2.02
C LEU A 72 1.53 4.66 -0.78
N THR A 73 0.22 4.74 -0.59
CA THR A 73 -0.50 4.04 0.48
C THR A 73 -0.50 2.52 0.26
N GLY A 74 -0.76 1.75 1.32
CA GLY A 74 -0.92 0.31 1.20
C GLY A 74 -1.98 -0.07 0.16
N ALA A 75 -3.12 0.63 0.14
CA ALA A 75 -4.19 0.42 -0.84
C ALA A 75 -3.75 0.69 -2.29
N GLU A 76 -2.94 1.73 -2.53
CA GLU A 76 -2.40 2.03 -3.87
C GLU A 76 -1.40 0.96 -4.32
N ILE A 77 -0.59 0.41 -3.41
CA ILE A 77 0.33 -0.70 -3.70
C ILE A 77 -0.46 -1.96 -4.04
N VAL A 78 -1.54 -2.27 -3.31
CA VAL A 78 -2.47 -3.37 -3.66
C VAL A 78 -3.07 -3.16 -5.06
N ALA A 79 -3.53 -1.94 -5.36
CA ALA A 79 -4.11 -1.61 -6.67
C ALA A 79 -3.11 -1.81 -7.80
N LEU A 80 -1.88 -1.33 -7.63
CA LEU A 80 -0.78 -1.54 -8.59
C LEU A 80 -0.50 -3.03 -8.82
N ARG A 81 -0.34 -3.79 -7.74
CA ARG A 81 -0.08 -5.23 -7.84
C ARG A 81 -1.20 -5.96 -8.58
N LYS A 82 -2.46 -5.63 -8.27
CA LYS A 82 -3.63 -6.21 -8.94
C LYS A 82 -3.75 -5.77 -10.41
N GLN A 83 -3.35 -4.56 -10.74
CA GLN A 83 -3.32 -4.06 -12.13
C GLN A 83 -2.52 -4.99 -13.03
N TYR A 84 -1.42 -5.55 -12.53
CA TYR A 84 -0.56 -6.48 -13.26
C TYR A 84 -0.81 -7.96 -12.91
N GLY A 85 -1.86 -8.27 -12.16
CA GLY A 85 -2.20 -9.64 -11.78
C GLY A 85 -1.17 -10.36 -10.91
N LEU A 86 -0.29 -9.61 -10.22
CA LEU A 86 0.78 -10.17 -9.41
C LEU A 86 0.27 -10.70 -8.08
N THR A 87 0.84 -11.82 -7.63
CA THR A 87 0.83 -12.21 -6.22
C THR A 87 1.82 -11.35 -5.41
N GLN A 88 1.71 -11.34 -4.08
CA GLN A 88 2.68 -10.63 -3.22
C GLN A 88 4.11 -11.17 -3.41
N ASP A 89 4.26 -12.49 -3.57
CA ASP A 89 5.56 -13.13 -3.81
C ASP A 89 6.16 -12.73 -5.16
N GLN A 90 5.34 -12.68 -6.22
CA GLN A 90 5.78 -12.20 -7.54
C GLN A 90 6.18 -10.73 -7.50
N ALA A 91 5.43 -9.89 -6.81
CA ALA A 91 5.78 -8.49 -6.63
C ALA A 91 7.10 -8.34 -5.86
N ALA A 92 7.32 -9.13 -4.81
CA ALA A 92 8.57 -9.14 -4.06
C ALA A 92 9.78 -9.61 -4.91
N LYS A 93 9.59 -10.59 -5.79
CA LYS A 93 10.62 -11.03 -6.74
C LYS A 93 10.92 -9.95 -7.79
N LEU A 94 9.89 -9.32 -8.33
CA LEU A 94 10.02 -8.34 -9.39
C LEU A 94 10.66 -7.04 -8.90
N PHE A 95 10.09 -6.45 -7.84
CA PHE A 95 10.50 -5.15 -7.32
C PHE A 95 11.59 -5.24 -6.23
N GLY A 96 11.74 -6.39 -5.59
CA GLY A 96 12.64 -6.57 -4.46
C GLY A 96 11.98 -6.34 -3.11
N GLY A 97 12.81 -6.22 -2.06
CA GLY A 97 12.37 -5.99 -0.67
C GLY A 97 12.23 -7.26 0.17
N GLY A 98 12.37 -8.44 -0.43
CA GLY A 98 12.27 -9.73 0.25
C GLY A 98 10.84 -10.30 0.31
N PRO A 99 10.70 -11.59 0.66
CA PRO A 99 9.47 -12.36 0.45
C PRO A 99 8.22 -11.84 1.18
N VAL A 100 8.39 -11.12 2.29
CA VAL A 100 7.26 -10.58 3.07
C VAL A 100 7.07 -9.07 2.90
N ALA A 101 7.85 -8.42 2.02
CA ALA A 101 7.86 -6.97 1.89
C ALA A 101 6.49 -6.42 1.45
N PHE A 102 5.91 -6.99 0.40
CA PHE A 102 4.62 -6.53 -0.12
C PHE A 102 3.48 -6.75 0.86
N SER A 103 3.46 -7.87 1.57
CA SER A 103 2.50 -8.08 2.65
C SER A 103 2.59 -6.98 3.72
N LYS A 104 3.81 -6.57 4.11
CA LYS A 104 4.00 -5.50 5.09
C LYS A 104 3.65 -4.12 4.54
N TYR A 105 3.99 -3.83 3.28
CA TYR A 105 3.65 -2.56 2.63
C TYR A 105 2.14 -2.40 2.47
N GLU A 106 1.46 -3.44 2.00
CA GLU A 106 0.01 -3.45 1.75
C GLU A 106 -0.83 -3.35 3.02
N ASN A 107 -0.30 -3.81 4.15
CA ASN A 107 -0.96 -3.76 5.46
C ASN A 107 -0.53 -2.56 6.33
N ASP A 108 0.27 -1.64 5.83
CA ASP A 108 0.84 -0.53 6.59
C ASP A 108 1.68 -0.96 7.81
N ASP A 109 2.23 -2.18 7.81
CA ASP A 109 3.14 -2.65 8.86
C ASP A 109 4.50 -1.94 8.82
N VAL A 110 4.98 -1.58 7.60
CA VAL A 110 6.17 -0.77 7.34
C VAL A 110 5.98 0.09 6.09
N SER A 111 6.68 1.22 6.00
CA SER A 111 6.74 2.02 4.77
C SER A 111 7.77 1.47 3.80
N GLN A 112 7.51 1.60 2.50
CA GLN A 112 8.51 1.38 1.46
C GLN A 112 9.55 2.51 1.48
N SER A 113 10.76 2.22 0.98
CA SER A 113 11.76 3.26 0.78
C SER A 113 11.37 4.19 -0.37
N GLU A 114 11.93 5.41 -0.39
CA GLU A 114 11.72 6.37 -1.50
C GLU A 114 12.10 5.78 -2.86
N ALA A 115 13.17 4.98 -2.92
CA ALA A 115 13.59 4.31 -4.15
C ALA A 115 12.54 3.29 -4.62
N MET A 116 12.00 2.48 -3.69
CA MET A 116 10.92 1.54 -3.98
C MET A 116 9.66 2.29 -4.42
N ASP A 117 9.29 3.36 -3.72
CA ASP A 117 8.12 4.18 -4.08
C ASP A 117 8.26 4.77 -5.49
N SER A 118 9.44 5.30 -5.82
CA SER A 118 9.72 5.85 -7.16
C SER A 118 9.61 4.77 -8.25
N LEU A 119 10.13 3.58 -8.00
CA LEU A 119 10.03 2.45 -8.93
C LEU A 119 8.56 2.01 -9.12
N LEU A 120 7.80 1.89 -8.05
CA LEU A 120 6.38 1.54 -8.10
C LEU A 120 5.57 2.60 -8.87
N ARG A 121 5.85 3.90 -8.66
CA ARG A 121 5.20 4.98 -9.40
C ARG A 121 5.54 4.98 -10.89
N LEU A 122 6.81 4.70 -11.24
CA LEU A 122 7.24 4.58 -12.63
C LEU A 122 6.46 3.47 -13.34
N VAL A 123 6.44 2.29 -12.76
CA VAL A 123 5.75 1.12 -13.31
C VAL A 123 4.23 1.33 -13.37
N ARG A 124 3.63 2.01 -12.39
CA ARG A 124 2.21 2.34 -12.41
C ARG A 124 1.81 3.20 -13.63
N ARG A 125 2.72 4.05 -14.10
CA ARG A 125 2.50 4.97 -15.23
C ARG A 125 2.90 4.41 -16.58
N SER A 126 3.81 3.43 -16.60
CA SER A 126 4.39 2.89 -17.82
C SER A 126 4.36 1.35 -17.80
N SER A 127 3.50 0.79 -18.62
CA SER A 127 3.46 -0.66 -18.87
C SER A 127 4.73 -1.16 -19.55
N VAL A 128 5.38 -0.31 -20.34
CA VAL A 128 6.67 -0.61 -20.98
C VAL A 128 7.74 -0.82 -19.91
N ALA A 129 7.88 0.11 -18.95
CA ALA A 129 8.82 -0.02 -17.84
C ALA A 129 8.56 -1.29 -17.00
N PHE A 130 7.28 -1.65 -16.83
CA PHE A 130 6.92 -2.91 -16.18
C PHE A 130 7.44 -4.12 -16.95
N CYS A 131 7.23 -4.15 -18.28
CA CYS A 131 7.67 -5.26 -19.12
C CYS A 131 9.21 -5.37 -19.19
N GLU A 132 9.91 -4.24 -19.31
CA GLU A 132 11.37 -4.20 -19.30
C GLU A 132 11.93 -4.75 -17.98
N LEU A 133 11.36 -4.34 -16.84
CA LEU A 133 11.74 -4.86 -15.53
C LEU A 133 11.44 -6.35 -15.40
N ALA A 134 10.28 -6.81 -15.90
CA ALA A 134 9.91 -8.22 -15.87
C ALA A 134 10.80 -9.08 -16.77
N ASP A 135 11.24 -8.54 -17.90
CA ASP A 135 12.21 -9.21 -18.80
C ASP A 135 13.58 -9.34 -18.14
N GLU A 136 14.09 -8.26 -17.58
CA GLU A 136 15.38 -8.25 -16.86
C GLU A 136 15.38 -9.24 -15.68
N LYS A 137 14.24 -9.43 -15.04
CA LYS A 137 14.07 -10.43 -13.95
C LYS A 137 13.75 -11.84 -14.46
N GLY A 138 13.62 -12.04 -15.77
CA GLY A 138 13.25 -13.32 -16.36
C GLY A 138 11.82 -13.77 -16.04
N MET A 139 10.93 -12.86 -15.70
CA MET A 139 9.56 -13.15 -15.24
C MET A 139 8.49 -13.01 -16.32
N LEU A 140 8.81 -12.56 -17.54
CA LEU A 140 7.82 -12.33 -18.60
C LEU A 140 6.96 -13.56 -18.92
N ALA A 141 7.59 -14.73 -19.00
CA ALA A 141 6.88 -15.98 -19.31
C ALA A 141 5.92 -16.39 -18.16
N GLU A 142 6.32 -16.17 -16.92
CA GLU A 142 5.50 -16.45 -15.74
C GLU A 142 4.28 -15.51 -15.66
N LEU A 143 4.46 -14.25 -16.05
CA LEU A 143 3.44 -13.22 -15.92
C LEU A 143 2.48 -13.13 -17.12
N LYS A 144 2.65 -13.96 -18.16
CA LYS A 144 1.82 -14.02 -19.40
C LYS A 144 1.61 -12.68 -20.12
N LEU A 145 2.52 -11.73 -19.96
CA LEU A 145 2.36 -10.33 -20.38
C LEU A 145 2.89 -10.03 -21.79
N ALA A 146 3.45 -11.01 -22.48
CA ALA A 146 4.12 -10.78 -23.77
C ALA A 146 3.19 -10.42 -24.95
N ALA A 147 1.87 -10.61 -24.82
CA ALA A 147 0.92 -10.41 -25.90
C ALA A 147 0.24 -9.03 -25.92
N ASP A 148 -0.01 -8.40 -24.76
CA ASP A 148 -0.90 -7.24 -24.68
C ASP A 148 -0.20 -5.88 -24.81
N VAL A 149 1.11 -5.81 -24.52
CA VAL A 149 1.83 -4.52 -24.52
C VAL A 149 2.16 -4.04 -25.94
N LYS A 150 2.36 -4.95 -26.90
CA LYS A 150 2.58 -4.57 -28.31
C LYS A 150 1.34 -3.96 -28.99
N ALA A 151 0.15 -4.20 -28.46
CA ALA A 151 -1.09 -3.70 -29.05
C ALA A 151 -1.42 -2.24 -28.63
N THR A 152 -0.95 -1.78 -27.46
CA THR A 152 -1.26 -0.44 -26.94
C THR A 152 -0.29 0.65 -27.42
N ASP A 153 0.98 0.32 -27.65
CA ASP A 153 1.96 1.30 -28.14
C ASP A 153 1.75 1.69 -29.61
N THR A 154 1.20 0.80 -30.43
CA THR A 154 0.91 1.11 -31.84
C THR A 154 -0.27 2.09 -31.99
N ALA A 155 -1.16 2.18 -31.01
CA ALA A 155 -2.32 3.07 -31.04
C ALA A 155 -2.00 4.53 -30.63
N MET A 156 -0.92 4.77 -29.86
CA MET A 156 -0.56 6.13 -29.42
C MET A 156 0.40 6.88 -30.34
N VAL A 157 1.14 6.18 -31.20
CA VAL A 157 2.07 6.82 -32.15
C VAL A 157 1.35 7.31 -33.44
N GLY A 158 0.14 6.82 -33.70
CA GLY A 158 -0.62 7.13 -34.91
C GLY A 158 -1.38 8.47 -34.92
N SER A 159 -1.42 9.23 -33.83
CA SER A 159 -2.31 10.42 -33.71
C SER A 159 -1.60 11.78 -33.75
N GLN A 160 -0.31 11.87 -34.05
CA GLN A 160 0.40 13.16 -34.09
C GLN A 160 1.16 13.45 -35.40
N ALA A 161 0.78 12.83 -36.48
CA ALA A 161 1.33 13.20 -37.80
C ALA A 161 0.20 13.68 -38.72
N THR A 162 -0.22 14.93 -38.60
CA THR A 162 -0.69 15.77 -39.71
C THR A 162 -1.20 17.12 -39.19
N LYS A 163 -0.34 18.11 -39.11
CA LYS A 163 -0.68 19.52 -39.41
C LYS A 163 0.58 20.35 -39.64
N VAL A 164 1.24 20.11 -40.73
CA VAL A 164 2.08 21.16 -41.32
C VAL A 164 1.20 21.91 -42.28
N VAL A 165 0.76 23.10 -41.88
CA VAL A 165 0.07 24.04 -42.75
C VAL A 165 1.14 24.76 -43.54
N SER A 166 1.11 24.52 -44.83
CA SER A 166 1.79 25.31 -45.87
C SER A 166 1.29 26.76 -45.83
N MET A 167 2.17 27.71 -45.56
CA MET A 167 1.99 29.12 -45.92
C MET A 167 3.09 29.46 -46.90
N ALA A 168 2.74 29.35 -48.19
CA ALA A 168 3.35 30.06 -49.29
C ALA A 168 2.23 30.79 -50.02
N ASP A 169 2.56 32.03 -50.46
CA ASP A 169 1.81 32.97 -51.29
C ASP A 169 0.87 33.97 -50.59
N VAL A 170 1.33 35.14 -50.37
CA VAL A 170 1.22 36.44 -51.11
C VAL A 170 2.09 37.48 -50.45
#